data_893580d43d13c51c2a72980e6b9d02c0
#
_entry.id   893580d43d13c51c2a72980e6b9d02c0
#
_cell.length_a   1.000
_cell.length_b   1.000
_cell.length_c   1.000
_cell.angle_alpha   90.00
_cell.angle_beta   90.00
_cell.angle_gamma   90.00
#
_symmetry.space_group_name_H-M   'P 1'
#
loop_
_entity.id
_entity.type
_entity.pdbx_description
1 polymer ?
#
loop_
_entity_poly.entity_id
_entity_poly.type
_entity_poly.pdbx_seq_one_letter_code
_entity_poly.pdbx_strand_id
1 'polypeptide(L)'
;MIFLRVKLPTMLGCLLVVGFFAMLCVPANAQGRKSKKPPAKPKIKLPESVRKRTPVAMKVVPVNPSNRRAVQRAAGEVDSLVESKLLDEDQEPNELASDEIFLRRVYLDVAGRIPTLKEATDFLGSSSETRREDLIDKLLGSPDYVSNMYNFWADVLRLVERPQTNIVADPYLGYVKDSIRINKNYNQWVYEMLTADGKTWENPAVGFQLRDDGMPLPYVDNTVRILLGTQIGCAQCHDHPFDQWTQYQFYELAAYTNGTRTRILRGSPGFTKQNPANLLINEARTKHDKGRVPGEFQRIARANTYSVSEAKNAVMRLPHDYAYEDAKPKEVVKPAVLWGEVPTKARNGSPREQFAAWVTSDDNPQFSKTIANRLWKR
;
A
#
# COMPACT_ATOMS: atom_id res chain seq x y z
N MET A 1 -16.23 -36.76 -6.32
CA MET A 1 -16.57 -37.74 -5.28
C MET A 1 -15.36 -38.61 -5.00
N ILE A 2 -14.48 -38.20 -4.11
CA ILE A 2 -13.49 -39.08 -3.45
C ILE A 2 -13.20 -38.44 -2.08
N PHE A 3 -13.79 -39.04 -1.05
CA PHE A 3 -13.51 -38.75 0.35
C PHE A 3 -12.24 -39.50 0.75
N LEU A 4 -11.18 -38.80 1.11
CA LEU A 4 -10.06 -39.39 1.82
C LEU A 4 -10.25 -39.16 3.33
N ARG A 5 -10.65 -40.19 4.04
CA ARG A 5 -10.60 -40.27 5.50
C ARG A 5 -9.14 -40.41 5.94
N VAL A 6 -8.61 -39.43 6.65
CA VAL A 6 -7.37 -39.59 7.41
C VAL A 6 -7.76 -39.98 8.86
N LYS A 7 -7.33 -41.16 9.28
CA LYS A 7 -7.42 -41.63 10.66
C LYS A 7 -6.39 -40.92 11.52
N LEU A 8 -6.83 -40.33 12.64
CA LEU A 8 -5.93 -39.91 13.73
C LEU A 8 -5.43 -41.13 14.48
N PRO A 9 -4.16 -41.23 14.81
CA PRO A 9 -3.69 -42.14 15.83
C PRO A 9 -3.80 -41.50 17.22
N THR A 10 -4.44 -42.24 18.13
CA THR A 10 -4.45 -42.04 19.56
C THR A 10 -3.04 -42.09 20.11
N MET A 11 -2.58 -41.02 20.76
CA MET A 11 -1.40 -41.05 21.60
C MET A 11 -1.80 -41.00 23.07
N LEU A 12 -1.61 -42.10 23.69
CA LEU A 12 -1.54 -42.31 25.13
C LEU A 12 -0.07 -42.18 25.55
N GLY A 13 0.22 -41.43 26.60
CA GLY A 13 1.42 -41.59 27.41
C GLY A 13 2.55 -40.60 27.15
N CYS A 14 2.67 -39.65 28.07
CA CYS A 14 3.91 -39.41 28.83
C CYS A 14 3.63 -38.38 29.93
N LEU A 15 3.40 -38.96 31.10
CA LEU A 15 3.49 -38.26 32.40
C LEU A 15 4.97 -38.27 32.85
N LEU A 16 5.32 -37.27 33.66
CA LEU A 16 6.51 -37.14 34.52
C LEU A 16 7.81 -36.61 33.88
N VAL A 17 8.10 -35.32 34.11
CA VAL A 17 9.27 -34.92 34.91
C VAL A 17 8.95 -33.56 35.54
N VAL A 18 8.57 -33.58 36.83
CA VAL A 18 8.63 -32.44 37.75
C VAL A 18 10.05 -32.39 38.33
N GLY A 19 10.88 -31.53 37.75
CA GLY A 19 12.20 -31.24 38.26
C GLY A 19 12.16 -30.11 39.32
N PHE A 20 12.43 -30.46 40.53
CA PHE A 20 12.68 -29.58 41.68
C PHE A 20 13.77 -28.56 41.35
N PHE A 21 13.46 -27.27 41.35
CA PHE A 21 14.42 -26.21 41.56
C PHE A 21 14.00 -25.42 42.80
N ALA A 22 14.51 -25.84 43.94
CA ALA A 22 14.53 -25.04 45.15
C ALA A 22 15.61 -23.96 44.99
N MET A 23 15.20 -22.73 44.70
CA MET A 23 16.12 -21.60 44.66
C MET A 23 16.04 -20.82 45.96
N LEU A 24 17.14 -20.80 46.63
CA LEU A 24 17.42 -20.09 47.86
C LEU A 24 16.94 -18.63 47.82
N CYS A 25 15.96 -18.30 48.64
CA CYS A 25 15.61 -16.93 48.97
C CYS A 25 16.68 -16.32 49.87
N VAL A 26 17.49 -15.45 49.32
CA VAL A 26 18.31 -14.51 50.12
C VAL A 26 17.45 -13.28 50.40
N PRO A 27 17.22 -12.87 51.63
CA PRO A 27 16.47 -11.66 51.92
C PRO A 27 17.30 -10.42 51.53
N ALA A 28 16.94 -9.77 50.44
CA ALA A 28 17.49 -8.45 50.11
C ALA A 28 16.91 -7.40 51.06
N ASN A 29 17.78 -6.80 51.80
CA ASN A 29 17.53 -5.70 52.74
C ASN A 29 16.94 -4.50 51.95
N ALA A 30 15.64 -4.31 52.00
CA ALA A 30 14.95 -3.20 51.35
C ALA A 30 15.12 -1.93 52.21
N GLN A 31 16.23 -1.22 52.01
CA GLN A 31 16.30 0.18 52.41
C GLN A 31 15.38 1.01 51.53
N GLY A 32 14.33 1.57 52.16
CA GLY A 32 13.28 2.35 51.50
C GLY A 32 13.81 3.57 50.75
N ARG A 33 14.02 3.41 49.47
CA ARG A 33 14.15 4.53 48.55
C ARG A 33 12.73 5.13 48.32
N LYS A 34 12.40 6.21 49.04
CA LYS A 34 11.21 7.01 48.75
C LYS A 34 11.24 7.40 47.28
N SER A 35 10.42 6.76 46.45
CA SER A 35 10.22 7.13 45.07
C SER A 35 9.63 8.54 45.02
N LYS A 36 10.42 9.52 44.61
CA LYS A 36 9.89 10.84 44.27
C LYS A 36 8.93 10.65 43.08
N LYS A 37 7.65 10.96 43.26
CA LYS A 37 6.67 11.05 42.17
C LYS A 37 7.31 11.81 41.02
N PRO A 38 7.25 11.28 39.78
CA PRO A 38 7.72 12.03 38.61
C PRO A 38 6.98 13.35 38.52
N PRO A 39 7.66 14.45 38.18
CA PRO A 39 7.00 15.75 38.03
C PRO A 39 5.84 15.62 37.04
N ALA A 40 4.70 16.21 37.38
CA ALA A 40 3.53 16.22 36.53
C ALA A 40 3.93 16.79 35.13
N LYS A 41 3.62 16.03 34.08
CA LYS A 41 3.87 16.48 32.70
C LYS A 41 3.22 17.84 32.49
N PRO A 42 3.92 18.84 31.97
CA PRO A 42 3.33 20.15 31.70
C PRO A 42 2.11 19.96 30.78
N LYS A 43 0.94 20.44 31.22
CA LYS A 43 -0.25 20.46 30.40
C LYS A 43 -0.03 21.47 29.28
N ILE A 44 0.39 21.00 28.11
CA ILE A 44 0.50 21.81 26.90
C ILE A 44 -0.92 22.25 26.56
N LYS A 45 -1.25 23.52 26.78
CA LYS A 45 -2.48 24.13 26.26
C LYS A 45 -2.30 24.28 24.74
N LEU A 46 -2.85 23.35 23.97
CA LEU A 46 -2.93 23.49 22.52
C LEU A 46 -3.71 24.76 22.18
N PRO A 47 -3.26 25.58 21.22
CA PRO A 47 -4.00 26.74 20.73
C PRO A 47 -5.43 26.34 20.36
N GLU A 48 -6.37 27.23 20.60
CA GLU A 48 -7.81 26.97 20.37
C GLU A 48 -8.13 26.63 18.90
N SER A 49 -7.33 27.16 17.98
CA SER A 49 -7.34 26.83 16.55
C SER A 49 -7.04 25.34 16.24
N VAL A 50 -6.32 24.65 17.13
CA VAL A 50 -6.02 23.21 16.96
C VAL A 50 -7.12 22.34 17.59
N ARG A 51 -7.88 22.88 18.56
CA ARG A 51 -9.01 22.18 19.21
C ARG A 51 -10.28 22.16 18.37
N LYS A 52 -10.48 23.14 17.48
CA LYS A 52 -11.64 23.24 16.60
C LYS A 52 -11.27 22.82 15.17
N ARG A 53 -10.71 21.63 14.98
CA ARG A 53 -10.83 20.99 13.67
C ARG A 53 -12.26 20.48 13.58
N THR A 54 -13.16 21.30 13.02
CA THR A 54 -14.41 20.80 12.48
C THR A 54 -14.06 19.67 11.53
N PRO A 55 -14.63 18.47 11.70
CA PRO A 55 -14.45 17.42 10.68
C PRO A 55 -14.88 18.04 9.36
N VAL A 56 -13.95 18.19 8.42
CA VAL A 56 -14.30 18.57 7.05
C VAL A 56 -15.26 17.47 6.59
N ALA A 57 -16.53 17.82 6.39
CA ALA A 57 -17.51 16.90 5.86
C ALA A 57 -16.94 16.36 4.55
N MET A 58 -16.52 15.09 4.54
CA MET A 58 -15.94 14.45 3.36
C MET A 58 -17.08 14.29 2.36
N LYS A 59 -17.19 15.24 1.41
CA LYS A 59 -18.02 15.04 0.23
C LYS A 59 -17.34 13.99 -0.65
N VAL A 60 -17.94 12.81 -0.68
CA VAL A 60 -17.61 11.82 -1.70
C VAL A 60 -18.13 12.35 -3.04
N VAL A 61 -17.30 12.30 -4.08
CA VAL A 61 -17.71 12.78 -5.42
C VAL A 61 -18.67 11.74 -6.01
N PRO A 62 -19.91 12.12 -6.41
CA PRO A 62 -20.81 11.20 -7.06
C PRO A 62 -20.21 10.63 -8.36
N VAL A 63 -20.50 9.37 -8.65
CA VAL A 63 -20.12 8.75 -9.92
C VAL A 63 -20.82 9.48 -11.06
N ASN A 64 -20.04 9.88 -12.09
CA ASN A 64 -20.58 10.55 -13.28
C ASN A 64 -21.65 9.64 -13.94
N PRO A 65 -22.85 10.15 -14.32
CA PRO A 65 -23.90 9.37 -14.96
C PRO A 65 -23.48 8.60 -16.23
N SER A 66 -22.52 9.14 -17.00
CA SER A 66 -21.98 8.44 -18.18
C SER A 66 -21.15 7.22 -17.78
N ASN A 67 -20.38 7.32 -16.70
CA ASN A 67 -19.64 6.20 -16.15
C ASN A 67 -20.57 5.13 -15.55
N ARG A 68 -21.69 5.54 -14.94
CA ARG A 68 -22.69 4.63 -14.39
C ARG A 68 -23.25 3.67 -15.46
N ARG A 69 -23.62 4.20 -16.64
CA ARG A 69 -24.09 3.35 -17.75
C ARG A 69 -23.02 2.38 -18.26
N ALA A 70 -21.75 2.81 -18.28
CA ALA A 70 -20.65 1.93 -18.67
C ALA A 70 -20.45 0.81 -17.63
N VAL A 71 -20.53 1.14 -16.33
CA VAL A 71 -20.44 0.16 -15.24
C VAL A 71 -21.61 -0.83 -15.30
N GLN A 72 -22.84 -0.37 -15.53
CA GLN A 72 -24.00 -1.24 -15.65
C GLN A 72 -23.89 -2.20 -16.83
N ARG A 73 -23.39 -1.73 -18.00
CA ARG A 73 -23.13 -2.63 -19.14
C ARG A 73 -22.08 -3.67 -18.81
N ALA A 74 -20.97 -3.26 -18.22
CA ALA A 74 -19.91 -4.20 -17.81
C ALA A 74 -20.40 -5.22 -16.76
N ALA A 75 -21.26 -4.80 -15.83
CA ALA A 75 -21.88 -5.72 -14.88
C ALA A 75 -22.77 -6.74 -15.60
N GLY A 76 -23.61 -6.31 -16.56
CA GLY A 76 -24.42 -7.23 -17.37
C GLY A 76 -23.60 -8.22 -18.20
N GLU A 77 -22.43 -7.79 -18.71
CA GLU A 77 -21.50 -8.70 -19.39
C GLU A 77 -20.92 -9.75 -18.43
N VAL A 78 -20.58 -9.35 -17.19
CA VAL A 78 -20.12 -10.29 -16.17
C VAL A 78 -21.22 -11.26 -15.78
N ASP A 79 -22.46 -10.77 -15.58
CA ASP A 79 -23.62 -11.63 -15.26
C ASP A 79 -23.83 -12.67 -16.37
N SER A 80 -23.81 -12.27 -17.65
CA SER A 80 -23.95 -13.18 -18.79
C SER A 80 -22.84 -14.25 -18.85
N LEU A 81 -21.60 -13.89 -18.51
CA LEU A 81 -20.48 -14.83 -18.44
C LEU A 81 -20.67 -15.86 -17.29
N VAL A 82 -21.17 -15.40 -16.13
CA VAL A 82 -21.45 -16.26 -14.99
C VAL A 82 -22.61 -17.20 -15.32
N GLU A 83 -23.70 -16.70 -15.90
CA GLU A 83 -24.84 -17.51 -16.32
C GLU A 83 -24.44 -18.58 -17.36
N SER A 84 -23.67 -18.18 -18.38
CA SER A 84 -23.15 -19.13 -19.38
C SER A 84 -22.33 -20.24 -18.72
N LYS A 85 -21.46 -19.88 -17.76
CA LYS A 85 -20.65 -20.88 -17.06
C LYS A 85 -21.48 -21.81 -16.18
N LEU A 86 -22.52 -21.31 -15.53
CA LEU A 86 -23.44 -22.16 -14.75
C LEU A 86 -24.17 -23.15 -15.67
N LEU A 87 -24.64 -22.68 -16.84
CA LEU A 87 -25.28 -23.56 -17.83
C LEU A 87 -24.32 -24.63 -18.37
N ASP A 88 -23.05 -24.28 -18.65
CA ASP A 88 -22.02 -25.25 -19.08
C ASP A 88 -21.77 -26.35 -18.04
N GLU A 89 -22.00 -26.07 -16.75
CA GLU A 89 -21.80 -26.99 -15.64
C GLU A 89 -23.12 -27.63 -15.15
N ASP A 90 -24.22 -27.52 -15.94
CA ASP A 90 -25.58 -28.01 -15.58
C ASP A 90 -26.04 -27.48 -14.20
N GLN A 91 -25.69 -26.21 -13.88
CA GLN A 91 -26.09 -25.55 -12.64
C GLN A 91 -27.12 -24.46 -12.93
N GLU A 92 -28.15 -24.37 -12.10
CA GLU A 92 -29.08 -23.24 -12.13
C GLU A 92 -28.64 -22.14 -11.14
N PRO A 93 -28.82 -20.86 -11.52
CA PRO A 93 -28.57 -19.78 -10.58
C PRO A 93 -29.54 -19.84 -9.40
N ASN A 94 -29.07 -19.49 -8.22
CA ASN A 94 -29.94 -19.37 -7.06
C ASN A 94 -30.97 -18.24 -7.26
N GLU A 95 -32.12 -18.36 -6.55
CA GLU A 95 -33.08 -17.27 -6.47
C GLU A 95 -32.45 -15.96 -5.96
N LEU A 96 -33.04 -14.82 -6.35
CA LEU A 96 -32.60 -13.51 -5.88
C LEU A 96 -32.68 -13.47 -4.34
N ALA A 97 -31.61 -12.96 -3.73
CA ALA A 97 -31.56 -12.79 -2.29
C ALA A 97 -32.69 -11.89 -1.79
N SER A 98 -33.31 -12.25 -0.66
CA SER A 98 -34.28 -11.38 -0.01
C SER A 98 -33.70 -10.03 0.38
N ASP A 99 -34.53 -9.03 0.66
CA ASP A 99 -34.06 -7.69 1.01
C ASP A 99 -33.25 -7.67 2.31
N GLU A 100 -33.54 -8.54 3.27
CA GLU A 100 -32.76 -8.68 4.50
C GLU A 100 -31.35 -9.21 4.23
N ILE A 101 -31.26 -10.22 3.38
CA ILE A 101 -29.97 -10.81 2.98
C ILE A 101 -29.17 -9.79 2.15
N PHE A 102 -29.83 -9.15 1.17
CA PHE A 102 -29.21 -8.09 0.37
C PHE A 102 -28.69 -6.96 1.23
N LEU A 103 -29.52 -6.42 2.11
CA LEU A 103 -29.15 -5.34 3.03
C LEU A 103 -27.88 -5.68 3.82
N ARG A 104 -27.87 -6.86 4.45
CA ARG A 104 -26.70 -7.29 5.23
C ARG A 104 -25.45 -7.41 4.38
N ARG A 105 -25.55 -8.03 3.20
CA ARG A 105 -24.41 -8.23 2.29
C ARG A 105 -23.85 -6.91 1.81
N VAL A 106 -24.67 -6.01 1.30
CA VAL A 106 -24.20 -4.72 0.74
C VAL A 106 -23.55 -3.83 1.80
N TYR A 107 -24.06 -3.86 3.05
CA TYR A 107 -23.38 -3.13 4.14
C TYR A 107 -22.02 -3.73 4.47
N LEU A 108 -21.89 -5.05 4.52
CA LEU A 108 -20.61 -5.71 4.77
C LEU A 108 -19.59 -5.42 3.64
N ASP A 109 -20.02 -5.53 2.40
CA ASP A 109 -19.14 -5.39 1.23
C ASP A 109 -18.74 -3.92 1.01
N VAL A 110 -19.68 -2.98 1.12
CA VAL A 110 -19.41 -1.58 0.81
C VAL A 110 -18.95 -0.81 2.04
N ALA A 111 -19.66 -0.92 3.16
CA ALA A 111 -19.39 -0.14 4.37
C ALA A 111 -18.47 -0.85 5.39
N GLY A 112 -18.24 -2.16 5.24
CA GLY A 112 -17.40 -2.96 6.16
C GLY A 112 -18.02 -3.19 7.53
N ARG A 113 -19.32 -2.97 7.68
CA ARG A 113 -20.08 -3.17 8.93
C ARG A 113 -21.49 -3.66 8.65
N ILE A 114 -22.19 -4.13 9.69
CA ILE A 114 -23.63 -4.41 9.59
C ILE A 114 -24.43 -3.12 9.66
N PRO A 115 -25.67 -3.08 9.12
CA PRO A 115 -26.58 -1.95 9.30
C PRO A 115 -26.97 -1.77 10.77
N THR A 116 -27.22 -0.54 11.18
CA THR A 116 -27.89 -0.25 12.44
C THR A 116 -29.38 -0.61 12.37
N LEU A 117 -30.04 -0.74 13.52
CA LEU A 117 -31.48 -1.01 13.56
C LEU A 117 -32.27 0.03 12.75
N LYS A 118 -31.92 1.32 12.88
CA LYS A 118 -32.58 2.40 12.12
C LYS A 118 -32.37 2.22 10.60
N GLU A 119 -31.16 1.96 10.15
CA GLU A 119 -30.86 1.75 8.73
C GLU A 119 -31.60 0.55 8.16
N ALA A 120 -31.71 -0.54 8.95
CA ALA A 120 -32.46 -1.73 8.55
C ALA A 120 -33.96 -1.45 8.47
N THR A 121 -34.53 -0.78 9.47
CA THR A 121 -35.96 -0.44 9.49
C THR A 121 -36.31 0.53 8.35
N ASP A 122 -35.49 1.55 8.11
CA ASP A 122 -35.71 2.52 7.04
C ASP A 122 -35.70 1.84 5.64
N PHE A 123 -34.76 0.91 5.41
CA PHE A 123 -34.64 0.20 4.14
C PHE A 123 -35.79 -0.81 3.93
N LEU A 124 -36.09 -1.66 4.91
CA LEU A 124 -37.11 -2.69 4.82
C LEU A 124 -38.53 -2.10 4.79
N GLY A 125 -38.74 -0.94 5.40
CA GLY A 125 -40.00 -0.19 5.36
C GLY A 125 -40.20 0.66 4.11
N SER A 126 -39.18 0.76 3.22
CA SER A 126 -39.29 1.54 2.00
C SER A 126 -40.13 0.83 0.93
N SER A 127 -41.06 1.57 0.33
CA SER A 127 -41.86 1.10 -0.82
C SER A 127 -41.24 1.46 -2.18
N SER A 128 -40.02 2.04 -2.19
CA SER A 128 -39.33 2.42 -3.43
C SER A 128 -38.93 1.18 -4.21
N GLU A 129 -39.21 1.16 -5.52
CA GLU A 129 -38.74 0.11 -6.43
C GLU A 129 -37.22 0.16 -6.63
N THR A 130 -36.59 1.34 -6.45
CA THR A 130 -35.15 1.58 -6.59
C THR A 130 -34.38 1.53 -5.27
N ARG A 131 -35.02 1.00 -4.18
CA ARG A 131 -34.40 1.03 -2.85
C ARG A 131 -33.04 0.36 -2.74
N ARG A 132 -32.79 -0.69 -3.56
CA ARG A 132 -31.49 -1.40 -3.57
C ARG A 132 -30.40 -0.54 -4.21
N GLU A 133 -30.69 0.08 -5.36
CA GLU A 133 -29.79 0.98 -6.06
C GLU A 133 -29.50 2.23 -5.23
N ASP A 134 -30.53 2.82 -4.63
CA ASP A 134 -30.43 4.00 -3.78
C ASP A 134 -29.56 3.72 -2.55
N LEU A 135 -29.69 2.51 -1.97
CA LEU A 135 -28.84 2.09 -0.87
C LEU A 135 -27.37 1.93 -1.31
N ILE A 136 -27.10 1.31 -2.44
CA ILE A 136 -25.73 1.19 -2.98
C ILE A 136 -25.11 2.56 -3.17
N ASP A 137 -25.81 3.49 -3.83
CA ASP A 137 -25.33 4.84 -4.07
C ASP A 137 -25.06 5.60 -2.75
N LYS A 138 -25.95 5.47 -1.79
CA LYS A 138 -25.78 6.05 -0.45
C LYS A 138 -24.53 5.52 0.24
N LEU A 139 -24.30 4.22 0.20
CA LEU A 139 -23.15 3.60 0.85
C LEU A 139 -21.83 3.94 0.15
N LEU A 140 -21.80 3.92 -1.20
CA LEU A 140 -20.64 4.35 -1.98
C LEU A 140 -20.27 5.81 -1.73
N GLY A 141 -21.26 6.67 -1.38
CA GLY A 141 -21.06 8.05 -0.99
C GLY A 141 -20.71 8.27 0.49
N SER A 142 -20.50 7.21 1.27
CA SER A 142 -20.32 7.28 2.72
C SER A 142 -18.86 7.32 3.17
N PRO A 143 -18.56 7.89 4.35
CA PRO A 143 -17.24 7.74 4.98
C PRO A 143 -16.88 6.30 5.33
N ASP A 144 -17.88 5.45 5.56
CA ASP A 144 -17.69 4.03 5.87
C ASP A 144 -17.07 3.29 4.67
N TYR A 145 -17.54 3.60 3.45
CA TYR A 145 -16.93 3.10 2.22
C TYR A 145 -15.45 3.46 2.11
N VAL A 146 -15.11 4.74 2.35
CA VAL A 146 -13.71 5.19 2.31
C VAL A 146 -12.87 4.43 3.33
N SER A 147 -13.39 4.23 4.55
CA SER A 147 -12.69 3.50 5.61
C SER A 147 -12.49 2.03 5.26
N ASN A 148 -13.53 1.37 4.75
CA ASN A 148 -13.50 -0.03 4.36
C ASN A 148 -12.54 -0.27 3.18
N MET A 149 -12.64 0.54 2.12
CA MET A 149 -11.74 0.47 0.97
C MET A 149 -10.31 0.85 1.32
N TYR A 150 -10.11 1.74 2.29
CA TYR A 150 -8.78 2.06 2.77
C TYR A 150 -8.09 0.83 3.39
N ASN A 151 -8.79 0.01 4.15
CA ASN A 151 -8.21 -1.22 4.72
C ASN A 151 -7.76 -2.19 3.61
N PHE A 152 -8.60 -2.38 2.58
CA PHE A 152 -8.23 -3.17 1.41
C PHE A 152 -6.98 -2.61 0.71
N TRP A 153 -6.94 -1.31 0.42
CA TRP A 153 -5.81 -0.68 -0.24
C TRP A 153 -4.57 -0.62 0.65
N ALA A 154 -4.74 -0.54 1.97
CA ALA A 154 -3.62 -0.59 2.92
C ALA A 154 -2.85 -1.91 2.79
N ASP A 155 -3.56 -3.03 2.70
CA ASP A 155 -2.94 -4.34 2.49
C ASP A 155 -2.30 -4.44 1.09
N VAL A 156 -3.02 -4.07 0.04
CA VAL A 156 -2.51 -4.14 -1.34
C VAL A 156 -1.26 -3.28 -1.53
N LEU A 157 -1.27 -2.04 -1.04
CA LEU A 157 -0.15 -1.09 -1.18
C LEU A 157 0.90 -1.24 -0.07
N ARG A 158 0.75 -2.22 0.81
CA ARG A 158 1.67 -2.46 1.95
C ARG A 158 1.85 -1.21 2.82
N LEU A 159 0.75 -0.49 3.11
CA LEU A 159 0.79 0.71 3.93
C LEU A 159 1.20 0.37 5.35
N VAL A 160 2.01 1.22 5.94
CA VAL A 160 2.40 1.15 7.34
C VAL A 160 2.45 2.56 7.94
N GLU A 161 1.97 2.72 9.16
CA GLU A 161 2.00 4.01 9.86
C GLU A 161 3.44 4.48 10.16
N ARG A 162 4.36 3.52 10.30
CA ARG A 162 5.77 3.77 10.62
C ARG A 162 6.67 2.95 9.70
N PRO A 163 6.85 3.39 8.44
CA PRO A 163 7.62 2.62 7.44
C PRO A 163 9.08 2.45 7.87
N GLN A 164 9.75 3.49 8.18
CA GLN A 164 11.09 3.52 8.77
C GLN A 164 11.18 4.70 9.75
N THR A 165 12.19 4.69 10.62
CA THR A 165 12.29 5.58 11.79
C THR A 165 12.14 7.07 11.50
N ASN A 166 12.35 7.51 10.26
CA ASN A 166 12.38 8.93 9.90
C ASN A 166 11.48 9.31 8.71
N ILE A 167 10.71 8.36 8.18
CA ILE A 167 9.74 8.65 7.10
C ILE A 167 8.40 9.02 7.74
N VAL A 168 7.85 10.17 7.34
CA VAL A 168 6.52 10.61 7.76
C VAL A 168 5.49 9.97 6.83
N ALA A 169 4.72 9.02 7.33
CA ALA A 169 3.75 8.27 6.55
C ALA A 169 2.40 8.99 6.40
N ASP A 170 1.99 9.77 7.40
CA ASP A 170 0.64 10.38 7.47
C ASP A 170 0.18 11.07 6.17
N PRO A 171 1.02 11.87 5.46
CA PRO A 171 0.58 12.45 4.20
C PRO A 171 0.22 11.41 3.13
N TYR A 172 0.98 10.31 3.03
CA TYR A 172 0.69 9.24 2.08
C TYR A 172 -0.57 8.46 2.46
N LEU A 173 -0.77 8.15 3.74
CA LEU A 173 -1.99 7.51 4.22
C LEU A 173 -3.23 8.39 3.92
N GLY A 174 -3.09 9.70 4.11
CA GLY A 174 -4.11 10.70 3.72
C GLY A 174 -4.38 10.71 2.22
N TYR A 175 -3.33 10.70 1.40
CA TYR A 175 -3.44 10.66 -0.06
C TYR A 175 -4.20 9.43 -0.56
N VAL A 176 -3.95 8.25 0.02
CA VAL A 176 -4.70 7.03 -0.33
C VAL A 176 -6.18 7.18 0.01
N LYS A 177 -6.52 7.68 1.21
CA LYS A 177 -7.92 7.94 1.61
C LYS A 177 -8.60 8.96 0.68
N ASP A 178 -7.89 10.03 0.33
CA ASP A 178 -8.41 11.06 -0.57
C ASP A 178 -8.62 10.52 -1.99
N SER A 179 -7.71 9.68 -2.49
CA SER A 179 -7.85 9.05 -3.81
C SER A 179 -9.08 8.15 -3.88
N ILE A 180 -9.39 7.40 -2.81
CA ILE A 180 -10.62 6.61 -2.68
C ILE A 180 -11.84 7.54 -2.64
N ARG A 181 -11.81 8.57 -1.80
CA ARG A 181 -12.90 9.50 -1.58
C ARG A 181 -13.34 10.24 -2.85
N ILE A 182 -12.38 10.63 -3.70
CA ILE A 182 -12.66 11.30 -4.98
C ILE A 182 -12.85 10.32 -6.14
N ASN A 183 -12.86 9.02 -5.87
CA ASN A 183 -12.94 7.97 -6.88
C ASN A 183 -11.92 8.20 -8.02
N LYS A 184 -10.64 8.41 -7.66
CA LYS A 184 -9.57 8.68 -8.62
C LYS A 184 -9.43 7.52 -9.60
N ASN A 185 -9.28 7.81 -10.89
CA ASN A 185 -9.02 6.79 -11.90
C ASN A 185 -7.78 5.96 -11.53
N TYR A 186 -7.91 4.64 -11.57
CA TYR A 186 -6.87 3.74 -11.06
C TYR A 186 -5.54 3.86 -11.81
N ASN A 187 -5.58 3.97 -13.15
CA ASN A 187 -4.38 4.20 -13.96
C ASN A 187 -3.69 5.53 -13.61
N GLN A 188 -4.44 6.62 -13.44
CA GLN A 188 -3.90 7.91 -13.00
C GLN A 188 -3.31 7.80 -11.60
N TRP A 189 -4.00 7.16 -10.66
CA TRP A 189 -3.54 6.98 -9.28
C TRP A 189 -2.20 6.25 -9.23
N VAL A 190 -2.10 5.13 -9.97
CA VAL A 190 -0.86 4.34 -10.04
C VAL A 190 0.25 5.14 -10.73
N TYR A 191 -0.04 5.81 -11.85
CA TYR A 191 0.94 6.64 -12.54
C TYR A 191 1.52 7.73 -11.62
N GLU A 192 0.66 8.45 -10.90
CA GLU A 192 1.08 9.45 -9.91
C GLU A 192 2.03 8.86 -8.85
N MET A 193 1.71 7.68 -8.29
CA MET A 193 2.56 7.03 -7.29
C MET A 193 3.93 6.63 -7.85
N LEU A 194 3.99 6.16 -9.10
CA LEU A 194 5.23 5.70 -9.73
C LEU A 194 6.13 6.85 -10.19
N THR A 195 5.56 8.03 -10.50
CA THR A 195 6.31 9.18 -11.03
C THR A 195 6.52 10.30 -10.02
N ALA A 196 5.94 10.18 -8.83
CA ALA A 196 6.00 11.23 -7.81
C ALA A 196 7.42 11.60 -7.39
N ASP A 197 7.67 12.90 -7.28
CA ASP A 197 8.92 13.51 -6.80
C ASP A 197 8.67 14.40 -5.59
N GLY A 198 9.72 14.71 -4.85
CA GLY A 198 9.69 15.63 -3.72
C GLY A 198 9.55 14.94 -2.37
N LYS A 199 9.09 15.67 -1.38
CA LYS A 199 8.86 15.20 0.00
C LYS A 199 7.43 14.81 0.22
N THR A 200 7.17 13.95 1.22
CA THR A 200 5.81 13.44 1.51
C THR A 200 4.77 14.53 1.77
N TRP A 201 5.16 15.66 2.34
CA TRP A 201 4.23 16.78 2.59
C TRP A 201 4.07 17.74 1.40
N GLU A 202 4.97 17.68 0.40
CA GLU A 202 4.87 18.41 -0.86
C GLU A 202 4.10 17.61 -1.90
N ASN A 203 4.42 16.33 -2.00
CA ASN A 203 3.77 15.37 -2.88
C ASN A 203 3.56 14.03 -2.14
N PRO A 204 2.39 13.81 -1.54
CA PRO A 204 2.14 12.62 -0.72
C PRO A 204 2.29 11.29 -1.47
N ALA A 205 2.11 11.27 -2.79
CA ALA A 205 2.21 10.05 -3.61
C ALA A 205 3.62 9.41 -3.57
N VAL A 206 4.67 10.18 -3.22
CA VAL A 206 6.04 9.66 -3.04
C VAL A 206 6.15 8.57 -1.96
N GLY A 207 5.16 8.49 -1.07
CA GLY A 207 5.13 7.48 -0.03
C GLY A 207 5.19 6.04 -0.55
N PHE A 208 4.65 5.78 -1.74
CA PHE A 208 4.77 4.48 -2.39
C PHE A 208 6.23 4.10 -2.66
N GLN A 209 7.03 5.03 -3.16
CA GLN A 209 8.44 4.81 -3.48
C GLN A 209 9.32 4.78 -2.23
N LEU A 210 8.97 5.54 -1.20
CA LEU A 210 9.68 5.54 0.08
C LEU A 210 9.54 4.21 0.84
N ARG A 211 8.54 3.39 0.49
CA ARG A 211 8.29 2.10 1.13
C ARG A 211 9.48 1.13 1.03
N ASP A 212 10.18 1.15 -0.08
CA ASP A 212 11.33 0.28 -0.35
C ASP A 212 12.68 1.00 -0.19
N ASP A 213 12.69 2.20 0.43
CA ASP A 213 13.86 3.02 0.83
C ASP A 213 14.90 3.22 -0.30
N GLY A 214 14.46 3.33 -1.55
CA GLY A 214 15.31 3.54 -2.71
C GLY A 214 16.11 2.31 -3.15
N MET A 215 15.74 1.13 -2.70
CA MET A 215 16.30 -0.13 -3.17
C MET A 215 15.61 -0.55 -4.49
N PRO A 216 16.28 -0.46 -5.65
CA PRO A 216 15.63 -0.63 -6.95
C PRO A 216 15.09 -2.04 -7.18
N LEU A 217 15.80 -3.09 -6.70
CA LEU A 217 15.40 -4.48 -6.94
C LEU A 217 14.15 -4.87 -6.11
N PRO A 218 14.08 -4.64 -4.78
CA PRO A 218 12.86 -4.85 -4.02
C PRO A 218 11.69 -3.97 -4.50
N TYR A 219 11.98 -2.74 -4.93
CA TYR A 219 10.96 -1.83 -5.43
C TYR A 219 10.28 -2.37 -6.70
N VAL A 220 11.07 -2.83 -7.69
CA VAL A 220 10.51 -3.35 -8.95
C VAL A 220 9.74 -4.65 -8.72
N ASP A 221 10.28 -5.59 -7.94
CA ASP A 221 9.58 -6.83 -7.58
C ASP A 221 8.23 -6.56 -6.91
N ASN A 222 8.24 -5.74 -5.87
CA ASN A 222 7.01 -5.38 -5.17
C ASN A 222 6.01 -4.65 -6.08
N THR A 223 6.47 -3.75 -6.93
CA THR A 223 5.61 -2.99 -7.85
C THR A 223 4.93 -3.92 -8.85
N VAL A 224 5.68 -4.81 -9.49
CA VAL A 224 5.14 -5.77 -10.48
C VAL A 224 4.18 -6.75 -9.79
N ARG A 225 4.53 -7.26 -8.63
CA ARG A 225 3.66 -8.15 -7.85
C ARG A 225 2.35 -7.46 -7.42
N ILE A 226 2.42 -6.21 -6.97
CA ILE A 226 1.26 -5.46 -6.51
C ILE A 226 0.36 -5.06 -7.68
N LEU A 227 0.93 -4.50 -8.74
CA LEU A 227 0.17 -3.84 -9.81
C LEU A 227 -0.12 -4.76 -11.00
N LEU A 228 0.75 -5.73 -11.27
CA LEU A 228 0.63 -6.61 -12.42
C LEU A 228 0.41 -8.08 -12.05
N GLY A 229 0.36 -8.41 -10.75
CA GLY A 229 0.10 -9.76 -10.26
C GLY A 229 1.16 -10.80 -10.64
N THR A 230 2.31 -10.35 -11.15
CA THR A 230 3.39 -11.21 -11.63
C THR A 230 4.50 -11.30 -10.58
N GLN A 231 4.96 -12.50 -10.30
CA GLN A 231 6.03 -12.74 -9.31
C GLN A 231 7.36 -12.95 -10.05
N ILE A 232 8.24 -11.98 -9.95
CA ILE A 232 9.56 -12.01 -10.61
C ILE A 232 10.73 -12.04 -9.62
N GLY A 233 10.43 -12.04 -8.31
CA GLY A 233 11.44 -11.88 -7.27
C GLY A 233 12.54 -12.94 -7.28
N CYS A 234 12.23 -14.19 -7.67
CA CYS A 234 13.24 -15.24 -7.83
C CYS A 234 14.26 -14.90 -8.91
N ALA A 235 13.82 -14.21 -9.97
CA ALA A 235 14.69 -13.80 -11.08
C ALA A 235 15.73 -12.72 -10.70
N GLN A 236 15.69 -12.20 -9.50
CA GLN A 236 16.76 -11.35 -8.96
C GLN A 236 18.09 -12.09 -8.83
N CYS A 237 18.08 -13.40 -8.48
CA CYS A 237 19.29 -14.17 -8.18
C CYS A 237 19.60 -15.26 -9.22
N HIS A 238 18.60 -15.80 -9.88
CA HIS A 238 18.70 -16.86 -10.91
C HIS A 238 17.45 -16.83 -11.77
N ASP A 239 17.47 -17.49 -12.92
CA ASP A 239 16.27 -17.63 -13.76
C ASP A 239 15.11 -18.23 -12.95
N HIS A 240 13.89 -17.74 -13.20
CA HIS A 240 12.73 -18.13 -12.40
C HIS A 240 12.46 -19.65 -12.53
N PRO A 241 12.41 -20.43 -11.44
CA PRO A 241 12.38 -21.89 -11.50
C PRO A 241 11.07 -22.49 -12.02
N PHE A 242 9.97 -21.69 -12.03
CA PHE A 242 8.61 -22.15 -12.38
C PHE A 242 7.91 -21.23 -13.39
N ASP A 243 8.59 -20.19 -13.89
CA ASP A 243 8.05 -19.23 -14.84
C ASP A 243 9.14 -18.85 -15.85
N GLN A 244 8.78 -18.13 -16.90
CA GLN A 244 9.67 -17.80 -18.04
C GLN A 244 10.68 -16.67 -17.78
N TRP A 245 10.64 -16.03 -16.60
CA TRP A 245 11.43 -14.83 -16.33
C TRP A 245 12.90 -15.16 -16.09
N THR A 246 13.79 -14.57 -16.90
CA THR A 246 15.23 -14.71 -16.70
C THR A 246 15.78 -13.67 -15.74
N GLN A 247 16.96 -13.95 -15.17
CA GLN A 247 17.68 -12.98 -14.36
C GLN A 247 17.98 -11.71 -15.16
N TYR A 248 18.34 -11.84 -16.43
CA TYR A 248 18.61 -10.71 -17.31
C TYR A 248 17.38 -9.78 -17.43
N GLN A 249 16.20 -10.34 -17.74
CA GLN A 249 14.94 -9.59 -17.84
C GLN A 249 14.56 -8.87 -16.55
N PHE A 250 14.84 -9.48 -15.39
CA PHE A 250 14.63 -8.81 -14.11
C PHE A 250 15.46 -7.53 -13.99
N TYR A 251 16.75 -7.58 -14.38
CA TYR A 251 17.64 -6.43 -14.34
C TYR A 251 17.31 -5.39 -15.42
N GLU A 252 16.84 -5.80 -16.59
CA GLU A 252 16.30 -4.88 -17.61
C GLU A 252 15.13 -4.07 -17.05
N LEU A 253 14.18 -4.73 -16.40
CA LEU A 253 13.05 -4.05 -15.79
C LEU A 253 13.49 -3.14 -14.63
N ALA A 254 14.41 -3.59 -13.78
CA ALA A 254 14.94 -2.82 -12.67
C ALA A 254 15.73 -1.59 -13.12
N ALA A 255 16.26 -1.60 -14.35
CA ALA A 255 16.98 -0.46 -14.91
C ALA A 255 16.12 0.80 -15.06
N TYR A 256 14.79 0.67 -15.22
CA TYR A 256 13.89 1.81 -15.21
C TYR A 256 13.84 2.54 -13.87
N THR A 257 14.01 1.85 -12.78
CA THR A 257 13.84 2.39 -11.42
C THR A 257 15.16 2.66 -10.70
N ASN A 258 16.28 2.22 -11.29
CA ASN A 258 17.61 2.35 -10.69
C ASN A 258 18.05 3.80 -10.44
N GLY A 259 17.47 4.76 -11.15
CA GLY A 259 17.68 6.19 -10.95
C GLY A 259 16.99 6.78 -9.73
N THR A 260 16.01 6.09 -9.14
CA THR A 260 15.25 6.61 -8.01
C THR A 260 16.11 6.76 -6.77
N ARG A 261 16.06 7.95 -6.19
CA ARG A 261 16.75 8.31 -4.94
C ARG A 261 15.74 8.77 -3.93
N THR A 262 15.79 8.20 -2.74
CA THR A 262 14.82 8.48 -1.66
C THR A 262 15.38 9.37 -0.57
N ARG A 263 16.64 9.78 -0.71
CA ARG A 263 17.30 10.66 0.26
C ARG A 263 18.07 11.76 -0.47
N ILE A 264 18.11 12.93 0.14
CA ILE A 264 19.03 13.99 -0.26
C ILE A 264 20.43 13.61 0.22
N LEU A 265 21.21 13.00 -0.66
CA LEU A 265 22.57 12.58 -0.35
C LEU A 265 23.56 13.74 -0.46
N ARG A 266 24.70 13.64 0.26
CA ARG A 266 25.81 14.59 0.16
C ARG A 266 26.30 14.62 -1.30
N GLY A 267 26.26 15.81 -1.93
CA GLY A 267 26.65 15.99 -3.32
C GLY A 267 25.52 15.95 -4.35
N SER A 268 24.26 15.62 -3.94
CA SER A 268 23.11 15.72 -4.85
C SER A 268 22.63 17.17 -5.03
N PRO A 269 21.96 17.50 -6.16
CA PRO A 269 21.27 18.78 -6.31
C PRO A 269 20.32 18.98 -5.12
N GLY A 270 20.41 20.13 -4.47
CA GLY A 270 19.67 20.42 -3.22
C GLY A 270 20.41 20.04 -1.93
N PHE A 271 21.53 19.29 -2.00
CA PHE A 271 22.43 19.12 -0.88
C PHE A 271 23.42 20.29 -0.86
N THR A 272 23.11 21.32 -0.12
CA THR A 272 24.11 22.32 0.27
C THR A 272 24.95 21.77 1.42
N LYS A 273 26.22 22.22 1.57
CA LYS A 273 27.01 21.92 2.78
C LYS A 273 26.28 22.30 4.07
N GLN A 274 25.24 23.09 3.93
CA GLN A 274 24.27 23.52 4.90
C GLN A 274 22.93 22.79 4.65
N ASN A 275 22.92 21.44 4.79
CA ASN A 275 21.64 20.72 4.82
C ASN A 275 20.71 21.40 5.85
N PRO A 276 19.52 21.89 5.47
CA PRO A 276 18.64 22.62 6.38
C PRO A 276 18.36 21.84 7.69
N ALA A 277 18.30 20.53 7.64
CA ALA A 277 18.14 19.69 8.82
C ALA A 277 19.36 19.77 9.77
N ASN A 278 20.57 19.76 9.22
CA ASN A 278 21.79 19.89 10.02
C ASN A 278 21.97 21.31 10.59
N LEU A 279 21.58 22.33 9.82
CA LEU A 279 21.58 23.72 10.31
C LEU A 279 20.64 23.88 11.48
N LEU A 280 19.40 23.39 11.36
CA LEU A 280 18.41 23.42 12.44
C LEU A 280 18.87 22.63 13.67
N ILE A 281 19.49 21.47 13.48
CA ILE A 281 20.05 20.68 14.58
C ILE A 281 21.21 21.42 15.26
N ASN A 282 22.10 22.02 14.50
CA ASN A 282 23.24 22.77 15.04
C ASN A 282 22.78 24.05 15.76
N GLU A 283 21.84 24.78 15.18
CA GLU A 283 21.24 25.95 15.84
C GLU A 283 20.50 25.55 17.13
N ALA A 284 19.77 24.47 17.12
CA ALA A 284 19.13 23.97 18.32
C ALA A 284 20.15 23.55 19.39
N ARG A 285 21.31 22.98 19.00
CA ARG A 285 22.39 22.64 19.93
C ARG A 285 23.00 23.87 20.59
N THR A 286 23.16 24.96 19.86
CA THR A 286 23.74 26.22 20.41
C THR A 286 22.79 26.93 21.35
N LYS A 287 21.48 26.78 21.12
CA LYS A 287 20.42 27.43 21.94
C LYS A 287 19.94 26.60 23.13
N HIS A 288 20.28 25.31 23.19
CA HIS A 288 19.86 24.41 24.25
C HIS A 288 20.93 24.26 25.34
N ASP A 289 20.53 24.36 26.59
CA ASP A 289 21.40 24.08 27.73
C ASP A 289 22.04 22.69 27.60
N LYS A 290 23.36 22.60 27.72
CA LYS A 290 24.16 21.38 27.56
C LYS A 290 24.23 20.80 26.14
N GLY A 291 23.88 21.55 25.08
CA GLY A 291 24.02 21.11 23.69
C GLY A 291 23.17 19.89 23.29
N ARG A 292 22.14 19.53 24.09
CA ARG A 292 21.28 18.38 23.84
C ARG A 292 20.01 18.81 23.11
N VAL A 293 19.88 18.38 21.85
CA VAL A 293 18.67 18.63 21.04
C VAL A 293 17.56 17.62 21.41
N PRO A 294 16.33 18.08 21.66
CA PRO A 294 15.20 17.17 21.91
C PRO A 294 15.01 16.13 20.80
N GLY A 295 14.61 14.91 21.17
CA GLY A 295 14.47 13.79 20.24
C GLY A 295 13.45 14.05 19.12
N GLU A 296 12.35 14.73 19.46
CA GLU A 296 11.29 15.13 18.51
C GLU A 296 11.83 16.08 17.42
N PHE A 297 12.64 17.04 17.81
CA PHE A 297 13.27 17.96 16.88
C PHE A 297 14.26 17.25 15.94
N GLN A 298 15.07 16.33 16.48
CA GLN A 298 15.95 15.49 15.67
C GLN A 298 15.17 14.65 14.67
N ARG A 299 14.01 14.12 15.07
CA ARG A 299 13.13 13.33 14.21
C ARG A 299 12.58 14.14 13.06
N ILE A 300 12.07 15.36 13.32
CA ILE A 300 11.60 16.31 12.32
C ILE A 300 12.73 16.68 11.35
N ALA A 301 13.90 17.01 11.89
CA ALA A 301 15.06 17.38 11.07
C ALA A 301 15.51 16.22 10.15
N ARG A 302 15.52 14.98 10.66
CA ARG A 302 15.86 13.80 9.88
C ARG A 302 14.80 13.49 8.82
N ALA A 303 13.52 13.66 9.12
CA ALA A 303 12.44 13.50 8.14
C ALA A 303 12.65 14.38 6.90
N ASN A 304 13.22 15.57 7.08
CA ASN A 304 13.56 16.48 5.97
C ASN A 304 14.65 15.96 5.03
N THR A 305 15.36 14.89 5.37
CA THR A 305 16.36 14.27 4.49
C THR A 305 15.73 13.30 3.49
N TYR A 306 14.48 12.88 3.70
CA TYR A 306 13.78 12.00 2.79
C TYR A 306 13.07 12.81 1.70
N SER A 307 13.45 12.54 0.47
CA SER A 307 12.88 13.16 -0.73
C SER A 307 13.09 12.24 -1.91
N VAL A 308 12.05 12.01 -2.68
CA VAL A 308 12.17 11.24 -3.92
C VAL A 308 12.67 12.13 -5.03
N SER A 309 13.65 11.66 -5.77
CA SER A 309 14.19 12.30 -6.97
C SER A 309 14.76 11.27 -7.93
N GLU A 310 15.04 11.64 -9.16
CA GLU A 310 15.61 10.76 -10.16
C GLU A 310 17.00 11.24 -10.61
N ALA A 311 17.97 10.33 -10.55
CA ALA A 311 19.32 10.58 -11.02
C ALA A 311 19.41 10.37 -12.54
N LYS A 312 19.81 11.38 -13.29
CA LYS A 312 19.81 11.39 -14.76
C LYS A 312 20.72 10.32 -15.41
N ASN A 313 21.81 9.92 -14.74
CA ASN A 313 22.83 9.03 -15.29
C ASN A 313 22.97 7.74 -14.48
N ALA A 314 21.88 7.24 -13.93
CA ALA A 314 21.92 5.99 -13.19
C ALA A 314 22.02 4.81 -14.19
N VAL A 315 22.97 3.91 -13.94
CA VAL A 315 23.25 2.77 -14.79
C VAL A 315 23.01 1.51 -13.97
N MET A 316 22.12 0.63 -14.45
CA MET A 316 21.95 -0.73 -13.90
C MET A 316 23.04 -1.64 -14.44
N ARG A 317 23.55 -2.51 -13.58
CA ARG A 317 24.51 -3.55 -13.93
C ARG A 317 24.05 -4.89 -13.42
N LEU A 318 24.38 -5.94 -14.16
CA LEU A 318 24.23 -7.30 -13.71
C LEU A 318 25.04 -7.55 -12.41
N PRO A 319 24.67 -8.52 -11.59
CA PRO A 319 25.42 -8.88 -10.40
C PRO A 319 26.82 -9.40 -10.74
N HIS A 320 27.70 -9.41 -9.76
CA HIS A 320 29.10 -9.84 -9.93
C HIS A 320 29.24 -11.35 -10.16
N ASP A 321 28.24 -12.09 -9.77
CA ASP A 321 28.12 -13.56 -9.84
C ASP A 321 27.13 -14.01 -10.92
N TYR A 322 26.83 -13.16 -11.90
CA TYR A 322 25.98 -13.53 -13.04
C TYR A 322 26.61 -14.71 -13.78
N ALA A 323 25.85 -15.81 -13.92
CA ALA A 323 26.38 -17.10 -14.33
C ALA A 323 25.88 -17.59 -15.71
N TYR A 324 25.04 -16.81 -16.41
CA TYR A 324 24.47 -17.19 -17.70
C TYR A 324 25.33 -16.69 -18.86
N GLU A 325 25.24 -17.37 -20.05
CA GLU A 325 26.07 -17.11 -21.21
C GLU A 325 25.61 -15.91 -22.05
N ASP A 326 24.38 -15.38 -21.79
CA ASP A 326 23.78 -14.31 -22.56
C ASP A 326 24.36 -12.92 -22.23
N ALA A 327 25.11 -12.77 -21.14
CA ALA A 327 25.81 -11.54 -20.78
C ALA A 327 26.98 -11.78 -19.81
N LYS A 328 27.80 -10.75 -19.59
CA LYS A 328 28.94 -10.83 -18.66
C LYS A 328 28.58 -10.26 -17.27
N PRO A 329 29.18 -10.77 -16.18
CA PRO A 329 29.08 -10.18 -14.87
C PRO A 329 29.39 -8.68 -14.92
N LYS A 330 28.58 -7.87 -14.21
CA LYS A 330 28.67 -6.39 -14.14
C LYS A 330 28.45 -5.66 -15.48
N GLU A 331 28.00 -6.34 -16.52
CA GLU A 331 27.60 -5.71 -17.76
C GLU A 331 26.47 -4.69 -17.53
N VAL A 332 26.48 -3.62 -18.31
CA VAL A 332 25.44 -2.58 -18.26
C VAL A 332 24.19 -3.07 -18.91
N VAL A 333 23.09 -3.04 -18.18
CA VAL A 333 21.78 -3.46 -18.67
C VAL A 333 20.97 -2.22 -19.09
N LYS A 334 20.39 -2.29 -20.29
CA LYS A 334 19.47 -1.28 -20.78
C LYS A 334 18.05 -1.57 -20.29
N PRO A 335 17.22 -0.53 -20.06
CA PRO A 335 15.83 -0.75 -19.66
C PRO A 335 15.05 -1.49 -20.76
N ALA A 336 14.36 -2.56 -20.39
CA ALA A 336 13.37 -3.22 -21.22
C ALA A 336 12.18 -3.70 -20.35
N VAL A 337 11.01 -3.82 -20.96
CA VAL A 337 9.78 -4.27 -20.29
C VAL A 337 9.60 -5.77 -20.48
N LEU A 338 8.87 -6.42 -19.57
CA LEU A 338 8.70 -7.88 -19.59
C LEU A 338 7.82 -8.37 -20.75
N TRP A 339 6.92 -7.54 -21.23
CA TRP A 339 6.03 -7.81 -22.36
C TRP A 339 5.54 -6.51 -23.00
N GLY A 340 5.12 -6.59 -24.24
CA GLY A 340 4.64 -5.42 -24.97
C GLY A 340 5.74 -4.38 -25.19
N GLU A 341 5.36 -3.13 -25.21
CA GLU A 341 6.26 -1.99 -25.41
C GLU A 341 5.87 -0.80 -24.53
N VAL A 342 6.84 0.07 -24.29
CA VAL A 342 6.57 1.39 -23.70
C VAL A 342 5.77 2.22 -24.70
N PRO A 343 4.63 2.83 -24.29
CA PRO A 343 3.82 3.66 -25.17
C PRO A 343 4.65 4.76 -25.85
N THR A 344 4.47 4.95 -27.16
CA THR A 344 5.29 5.87 -27.97
C THR A 344 5.37 7.27 -27.40
N LYS A 345 4.25 7.79 -26.86
CA LYS A 345 4.18 9.12 -26.23
C LYS A 345 5.07 9.26 -24.98
N ALA A 346 5.43 8.15 -24.34
CA ALA A 346 6.25 8.15 -23.12
C ALA A 346 7.74 7.83 -23.37
N ARG A 347 8.13 7.42 -24.58
CA ARG A 347 9.52 7.00 -24.89
C ARG A 347 10.58 8.09 -24.68
N ASN A 348 10.16 9.36 -24.74
CA ASN A 348 11.06 10.51 -24.48
C ASN A 348 11.05 10.96 -23.01
N GLY A 349 10.25 10.33 -22.17
CA GLY A 349 10.21 10.60 -20.73
C GLY A 349 11.41 10.01 -20.00
N SER A 350 11.51 10.32 -18.72
CA SER A 350 12.50 9.69 -17.84
C SER A 350 12.26 8.17 -17.75
N PRO A 351 13.29 7.36 -17.40
CA PRO A 351 13.11 5.92 -17.23
C PRO A 351 11.91 5.56 -16.33
N ARG A 352 11.71 6.29 -15.24
CA ARG A 352 10.61 6.08 -14.32
C ARG A 352 9.25 6.43 -14.93
N GLU A 353 9.16 7.48 -15.72
CA GLU A 353 7.94 7.83 -16.49
C GLU A 353 7.62 6.78 -17.55
N GLN A 354 8.64 6.25 -18.23
CA GLN A 354 8.48 5.16 -19.18
C GLN A 354 7.93 3.89 -18.51
N PHE A 355 8.48 3.53 -17.35
CA PHE A 355 8.01 2.41 -16.56
C PHE A 355 6.55 2.60 -16.09
N ALA A 356 6.24 3.79 -15.56
CA ALA A 356 4.87 4.10 -15.14
C ALA A 356 3.88 4.03 -16.29
N ALA A 357 4.24 4.56 -17.45
CA ALA A 357 3.40 4.54 -18.64
C ALA A 357 3.18 3.11 -19.15
N TRP A 358 4.19 2.24 -19.11
CA TRP A 358 4.04 0.83 -19.46
C TRP A 358 3.13 0.10 -18.46
N VAL A 359 3.35 0.29 -17.15
CA VAL A 359 2.53 -0.35 -16.12
C VAL A 359 1.05 0.01 -16.29
N THR A 360 0.75 1.29 -16.54
CA THR A 360 -0.62 1.83 -16.56
C THR A 360 -1.22 1.93 -17.96
N SER A 361 -0.57 1.35 -18.97
CA SER A 361 -1.07 1.35 -20.36
C SER A 361 -2.33 0.51 -20.48
N ASP A 362 -3.27 0.97 -21.30
CA ASP A 362 -4.46 0.20 -21.70
C ASP A 362 -4.06 -1.08 -22.47
N ASP A 363 -2.87 -1.07 -23.12
CA ASP A 363 -2.30 -2.22 -23.82
C ASP A 363 -1.64 -3.23 -22.86
N ASN A 364 -1.56 -2.92 -21.56
CA ASN A 364 -1.02 -3.84 -20.55
C ASN A 364 -2.14 -4.66 -19.89
N PRO A 365 -2.43 -5.87 -20.38
CA PRO A 365 -3.59 -6.65 -19.91
C PRO A 365 -3.42 -7.08 -18.44
N GLN A 366 -2.20 -7.19 -17.93
CA GLN A 366 -1.96 -7.63 -16.55
C GLN A 366 -2.40 -6.57 -15.53
N PHE A 367 -2.31 -5.28 -15.89
CA PHE A 367 -2.73 -4.20 -15.02
C PHE A 367 -4.23 -4.28 -14.70
N SER A 368 -5.07 -4.36 -15.73
CA SER A 368 -6.52 -4.47 -15.58
C SER A 368 -6.95 -5.79 -14.94
N LYS A 369 -6.37 -6.93 -15.38
CA LYS A 369 -6.67 -8.26 -14.83
C LYS A 369 -6.34 -8.35 -13.34
N THR A 370 -5.21 -7.79 -12.93
CA THR A 370 -4.78 -7.86 -11.53
C THR A 370 -5.74 -7.14 -10.61
N ILE A 371 -6.14 -5.92 -10.94
CA ILE A 371 -7.06 -5.17 -10.09
C ILE A 371 -8.47 -5.77 -10.12
N ALA A 372 -8.95 -6.21 -11.27
CA ALA A 372 -10.24 -6.89 -11.38
C ALA A 372 -10.28 -8.15 -10.50
N ASN A 373 -9.28 -9.02 -10.60
CA ASN A 373 -9.19 -10.22 -9.79
C ASN A 373 -9.10 -9.93 -8.28
N ARG A 374 -8.40 -8.87 -7.88
CA ARG A 374 -8.31 -8.47 -6.46
C ARG A 374 -9.64 -7.99 -5.91
N LEU A 375 -10.36 -7.19 -6.69
CA LEU A 375 -11.68 -6.69 -6.31
C LEU A 375 -12.72 -7.81 -6.32
N TRP A 376 -12.63 -8.74 -7.28
CA TRP A 376 -13.53 -9.90 -7.34
C TRP A 376 -13.38 -10.85 -6.15
N LYS A 377 -12.16 -11.03 -5.65
CA LYS A 377 -11.88 -11.89 -4.50
C LYS A 377 -12.28 -11.29 -3.15
N ARG A 378 -12.56 -10.01 -3.11
CA ARG A 378 -12.90 -9.30 -1.89
C ARG A 378 -14.33 -9.55 -1.44
#